data_9fec3974545bae1fd41d21cec35abc80
#
_entry.id   9fec3974545bae1fd41d21cec35abc80
#
_cell.length_a   1.000
_cell.length_b   1.000
_cell.length_c   1.000
_cell.angle_alpha   90.00
_cell.angle_beta   90.00
_cell.angle_gamma   90.00
#
_symmetry.space_group_name_H-M   'P 1'
#
loop_
_entity.id
_entity.type
_entity.pdbx_description
1 polymer ?
#
loop_
_entity_poly.entity_id
_entity_poly.type
_entity_poly.pdbx_seq_one_letter_code
_entity_poly.pdbx_strand_id
1 'polypeptide(L)'
;MITFKKVKVCFLLIFIFFNIFYIAPCYSSSLREDLFKNALDLSSGGKFNLALQEWNQYLDSYPDDAAGFSNRGNVRLVVGDVKGSIDDQNMAISLNPSEIDPYINRGIAEEALGLWSQAKKDYMFVISLDSKNFSALYNLANVEGSTSHWDKARDLFSKAALYNPGFAMARSSLALADFQLGNIDEAEKELIKLIRRYPTFADARAALTA
;
A
#
# COMPACT_ATOMS: atom_id res chain seq x y z
N MET A 1 27.31 -64.49 -10.73
CA MET A 1 25.86 -64.28 -10.67
C MET A 1 25.52 -63.28 -9.52
N ILE A 2 26.19 -62.12 -9.51
CA ILE A 2 26.05 -61.06 -8.45
C ILE A 2 25.78 -59.65 -9.03
N THR A 3 25.67 -59.49 -10.32
CA THR A 3 25.66 -58.14 -10.96
C THR A 3 24.29 -57.54 -11.27
N PHE A 4 23.21 -58.30 -11.25
CA PHE A 4 21.89 -57.80 -11.65
C PHE A 4 21.03 -57.20 -10.51
N LYS A 5 21.28 -57.52 -9.25
CA LYS A 5 20.53 -56.93 -8.12
C LYS A 5 20.99 -55.51 -7.71
N LYS A 6 22.27 -55.19 -7.90
CA LYS A 6 22.81 -53.84 -7.54
C LYS A 6 22.39 -52.73 -8.52
N VAL A 7 22.19 -53.08 -9.82
CA VAL A 7 21.78 -52.10 -10.84
C VAL A 7 20.32 -51.64 -10.65
N LYS A 8 19.40 -52.54 -10.23
CA LYS A 8 18.00 -52.17 -9.99
C LYS A 8 17.83 -51.26 -8.77
N VAL A 9 18.64 -51.42 -7.75
CA VAL A 9 18.57 -50.56 -6.50
C VAL A 9 19.10 -49.15 -6.83
N CYS A 10 20.18 -49.02 -7.60
CA CYS A 10 20.67 -47.73 -8.05
C CYS A 10 19.68 -46.97 -8.97
N PHE A 11 19.01 -47.68 -9.87
CA PHE A 11 17.97 -47.01 -10.71
C PHE A 11 16.74 -46.61 -9.93
N LEU A 12 16.35 -47.38 -8.91
CA LEU A 12 15.21 -47.01 -8.03
C LEU A 12 15.53 -45.81 -7.13
N LEU A 13 16.77 -45.74 -6.60
CA LEU A 13 17.21 -44.60 -5.79
C LEU A 13 17.38 -43.32 -6.63
N ILE A 14 17.89 -43.43 -7.85
CA ILE A 14 17.98 -42.27 -8.77
C ILE A 14 16.59 -41.75 -9.14
N PHE A 15 15.60 -42.63 -9.36
CA PHE A 15 14.22 -42.23 -9.66
C PHE A 15 13.53 -41.56 -8.49
N ILE A 16 13.80 -41.99 -7.26
CA ILE A 16 13.27 -41.37 -6.02
C ILE A 16 13.94 -40.02 -5.82
N PHE A 17 15.27 -39.89 -5.99
CA PHE A 17 15.96 -38.59 -5.88
C PHE A 17 15.52 -37.61 -6.97
N PHE A 18 15.30 -38.04 -8.20
CA PHE A 18 14.84 -37.17 -9.30
C PHE A 18 13.40 -36.70 -9.09
N ASN A 19 12.50 -37.54 -8.54
CA ASN A 19 11.12 -37.12 -8.23
C ASN A 19 11.04 -36.19 -6.99
N ILE A 20 11.89 -36.37 -5.98
CA ILE A 20 11.94 -35.47 -4.83
C ILE A 20 12.44 -34.07 -5.26
N PHE A 21 13.43 -34.00 -6.17
CA PHE A 21 13.94 -32.72 -6.69
C PHE A 21 12.96 -31.98 -7.62
N TYR A 22 12.07 -32.70 -8.34
CA TYR A 22 11.08 -32.08 -9.23
C TYR A 22 9.76 -31.71 -8.52
N ILE A 23 9.41 -32.39 -7.42
CA ILE A 23 8.19 -32.14 -6.66
C ILE A 23 8.40 -31.05 -5.60
N ALA A 24 9.60 -30.98 -5.01
CA ALA A 24 9.90 -30.03 -3.95
C ALA A 24 9.73 -28.54 -4.36
N PRO A 25 10.22 -28.04 -5.52
CA PRO A 25 10.02 -26.64 -5.89
C PRO A 25 8.58 -26.32 -6.26
N CYS A 26 7.80 -27.25 -6.80
CA CYS A 26 6.40 -27.03 -7.14
C CYS A 26 5.51 -26.99 -5.87
N TYR A 27 5.80 -27.81 -4.89
CA TYR A 27 5.07 -27.85 -3.62
C TYR A 27 5.42 -26.63 -2.75
N SER A 28 6.66 -26.15 -2.78
CA SER A 28 7.09 -24.96 -2.05
C SER A 28 6.50 -23.68 -2.61
N SER A 29 6.32 -23.58 -3.94
CA SER A 29 5.70 -22.39 -4.56
C SER A 29 4.21 -22.31 -4.22
N SER A 30 3.47 -23.42 -4.26
CA SER A 30 2.06 -23.43 -3.90
C SER A 30 1.84 -23.07 -2.42
N LEU A 31 2.69 -23.58 -1.52
CA LEU A 31 2.61 -23.23 -0.10
C LEU A 31 2.88 -21.74 0.16
N ARG A 32 3.87 -21.15 -0.53
CA ARG A 32 4.16 -19.71 -0.44
C ARG A 32 2.94 -18.88 -0.86
N GLU A 33 2.36 -19.22 -2.02
CA GLU A 33 1.17 -18.54 -2.54
C GLU A 33 -0.03 -18.68 -1.61
N ASP A 34 -0.25 -19.87 -1.04
CA ASP A 34 -1.36 -20.12 -0.12
C ASP A 34 -1.20 -19.33 1.19
N LEU A 35 -0.01 -19.28 1.77
CA LEU A 35 0.28 -18.50 2.99
C LEU A 35 0.11 -17.00 2.73
N PHE A 36 0.69 -16.49 1.62
CA PHE A 36 0.56 -15.09 1.23
C PHE A 36 -0.91 -14.70 1.04
N LYS A 37 -1.64 -15.51 0.28
CA LYS A 37 -3.06 -15.28 0.01
C LYS A 37 -3.90 -15.28 1.29
N ASN A 38 -3.67 -16.24 2.19
CA ASN A 38 -4.39 -16.31 3.46
C ASN A 38 -4.19 -15.03 4.29
N ALA A 39 -2.94 -14.57 4.43
CA ALA A 39 -2.63 -13.33 5.13
C ALA A 39 -3.28 -12.10 4.47
N LEU A 40 -3.29 -12.05 3.12
CA LEU A 40 -3.92 -10.98 2.35
C LEU A 40 -5.45 -10.98 2.50
N ASP A 41 -6.09 -12.15 2.43
CA ASP A 41 -7.54 -12.31 2.60
C ASP A 41 -7.98 -11.89 4.03
N LEU A 42 -7.21 -12.21 5.05
CA LEU A 42 -7.45 -11.76 6.42
C LEU A 42 -7.29 -10.24 6.57
N SER A 43 -6.26 -9.67 5.92
CA SER A 43 -6.03 -8.21 5.91
C SER A 43 -7.19 -7.47 5.28
N SER A 44 -7.61 -7.89 4.08
CA SER A 44 -8.72 -7.28 3.34
C SER A 44 -10.08 -7.52 4.00
N GLY A 45 -10.23 -8.63 4.72
CA GLY A 45 -11.41 -8.96 5.52
C GLY A 45 -11.49 -8.23 6.87
N GLY A 46 -10.54 -7.34 7.19
CA GLY A 46 -10.52 -6.58 8.45
C GLY A 46 -10.16 -7.39 9.69
N LYS A 47 -9.66 -8.62 9.54
CA LYS A 47 -9.24 -9.50 10.62
C LYS A 47 -7.77 -9.24 11.00
N PHE A 48 -7.45 -8.00 11.33
CA PHE A 48 -6.08 -7.49 11.41
C PHE A 48 -5.17 -8.25 12.39
N ASN A 49 -5.67 -8.66 13.56
CA ASN A 49 -4.85 -9.43 14.52
C ASN A 49 -4.46 -10.81 13.99
N LEU A 50 -5.37 -11.48 13.27
CA LEU A 50 -5.08 -12.75 12.60
C LEU A 50 -4.15 -12.53 11.40
N ALA A 51 -4.38 -11.49 10.62
CA ALA A 51 -3.51 -11.12 9.50
C ALA A 51 -2.06 -10.89 9.97
N LEU A 52 -1.83 -10.23 11.12
CA LEU A 52 -0.49 -10.04 11.68
C LEU A 52 0.18 -11.38 12.03
N GLN A 53 -0.57 -12.33 12.58
CA GLN A 53 -0.03 -13.67 12.91
C GLN A 53 0.41 -14.39 11.63
N GLU A 54 -0.46 -14.37 10.59
CA GLU A 54 -0.16 -15.02 9.31
C GLU A 54 1.00 -14.32 8.57
N TRP A 55 1.05 -12.97 8.57
CA TRP A 55 2.17 -12.23 8.00
C TRP A 55 3.49 -12.50 8.73
N ASN A 56 3.48 -12.65 10.06
CA ASN A 56 4.67 -13.03 10.81
C ASN A 56 5.15 -14.43 10.40
N GLN A 57 4.26 -15.42 10.37
CA GLN A 57 4.58 -16.78 9.94
C GLN A 57 5.09 -16.82 8.49
N TYR A 58 4.47 -16.02 7.61
CA TYR A 58 4.90 -15.88 6.22
C TYR A 58 6.34 -15.34 6.14
N LEU A 59 6.63 -14.24 6.82
CA LEU A 59 7.95 -13.59 6.79
C LEU A 59 9.03 -14.35 7.56
N ASP A 60 8.68 -15.18 8.56
CA ASP A 60 9.61 -16.14 9.16
C ASP A 60 10.10 -17.18 8.12
N SER A 61 9.23 -17.55 7.18
CA SER A 61 9.53 -18.51 6.11
C SER A 61 10.13 -17.85 4.85
N TYR A 62 9.80 -16.59 4.59
CA TYR A 62 10.19 -15.82 3.39
C TYR A 62 10.70 -14.42 3.78
N PRO A 63 11.88 -14.34 4.44
CA PRO A 63 12.39 -13.08 5.02
C PRO A 63 12.92 -12.06 3.98
N ASP A 64 12.92 -12.40 2.70
CA ASP A 64 13.34 -11.57 1.57
C ASP A 64 12.18 -11.12 0.67
N ASP A 65 10.93 -11.28 1.13
CA ASP A 65 9.76 -10.86 0.38
C ASP A 65 9.35 -9.41 0.71
N ALA A 66 9.69 -8.49 -0.20
CA ALA A 66 9.35 -7.08 -0.07
C ALA A 66 7.82 -6.84 0.04
N ALA A 67 7.02 -7.58 -0.73
CA ALA A 67 5.56 -7.45 -0.68
C ALA A 67 4.98 -7.92 0.66
N GLY A 68 5.53 -8.99 1.24
CA GLY A 68 5.16 -9.46 2.56
C GLY A 68 5.39 -8.41 3.65
N PHE A 69 6.57 -7.76 3.66
CA PHE A 69 6.85 -6.65 4.57
C PHE A 69 5.90 -5.47 4.36
N SER A 70 5.68 -5.03 3.11
CA SER A 70 4.79 -3.90 2.84
C SER A 70 3.36 -4.16 3.30
N ASN A 71 2.83 -5.36 3.05
CA ASN A 71 1.49 -5.74 3.50
C ASN A 71 1.39 -5.84 5.03
N ARG A 72 2.39 -6.42 5.71
CA ARG A 72 2.41 -6.44 7.18
C ARG A 72 2.48 -5.03 7.76
N GLY A 73 3.30 -4.17 7.18
CA GLY A 73 3.39 -2.76 7.54
C GLY A 73 2.05 -2.03 7.45
N ASN A 74 1.27 -2.30 6.40
CA ASN A 74 -0.08 -1.73 6.26
C ASN A 74 -1.02 -2.21 7.38
N VAL A 75 -0.97 -3.50 7.71
CA VAL A 75 -1.78 -4.04 8.82
C VAL A 75 -1.34 -3.44 10.16
N ARG A 76 -0.03 -3.29 10.39
CA ARG A 76 0.53 -2.65 11.60
C ARG A 76 0.04 -1.21 11.75
N LEU A 77 0.00 -0.45 10.65
CA LEU A 77 -0.52 0.92 10.67
C LEU A 77 -1.98 0.95 11.12
N VAL A 78 -2.81 0.07 10.57
CA VAL A 78 -4.25 -0.02 10.92
C VAL A 78 -4.48 -0.37 12.39
N VAL A 79 -3.64 -1.21 12.98
CA VAL A 79 -3.76 -1.58 14.41
C VAL A 79 -3.05 -0.59 15.35
N GLY A 80 -2.45 0.48 14.81
CA GLY A 80 -1.79 1.54 15.58
C GLY A 80 -0.31 1.32 15.87
N ASP A 81 0.31 0.24 15.37
CA ASP A 81 1.75 0.02 15.43
C ASP A 81 2.46 0.81 14.31
N VAL A 82 2.40 2.14 14.42
CA VAL A 82 2.92 3.06 13.39
C VAL A 82 4.43 2.91 13.21
N LYS A 83 5.19 2.70 14.30
CA LYS A 83 6.65 2.50 14.21
C LYS A 83 7.00 1.18 13.51
N GLY A 84 6.34 0.11 13.89
CA GLY A 84 6.51 -1.18 13.22
C GLY A 84 6.11 -1.14 11.74
N SER A 85 5.11 -0.32 11.39
CA SER A 85 4.77 -0.06 9.98
C SER A 85 5.94 0.58 9.23
N ILE A 86 6.53 1.64 9.76
CA ILE A 86 7.69 2.32 9.15
C ILE A 86 8.87 1.35 8.99
N ASP A 87 9.15 0.52 9.99
CA ASP A 87 10.23 -0.47 9.94
C ASP A 87 10.00 -1.49 8.81
N ASP A 88 8.76 -1.99 8.69
CA ASP A 88 8.39 -2.91 7.63
C ASP A 88 8.47 -2.27 6.23
N GLN A 89 8.03 -1.03 6.06
CA GLN A 89 8.17 -0.32 4.78
C GLN A 89 9.65 -0.05 4.46
N ASN A 90 10.49 0.27 5.44
CA ASN A 90 11.94 0.39 5.25
C ASN A 90 12.56 -0.91 4.74
N MET A 91 12.14 -2.06 5.30
CA MET A 91 12.60 -3.37 4.84
C MET A 91 12.12 -3.64 3.40
N ALA A 92 10.85 -3.38 3.09
CA ALA A 92 10.31 -3.54 1.74
C ALA A 92 11.10 -2.71 0.71
N ILE A 93 11.38 -1.44 1.02
CA ILE A 93 12.19 -0.55 0.17
C ILE A 93 13.62 -1.07 0.01
N SER A 94 14.23 -1.58 1.07
CA SER A 94 15.59 -2.12 0.99
C SER A 94 15.69 -3.36 0.10
N LEU A 95 14.65 -4.19 0.08
CA LEU A 95 14.55 -5.40 -0.73
C LEU A 95 14.18 -5.09 -2.19
N ASN A 96 13.27 -4.14 -2.41
CA ASN A 96 12.87 -3.71 -3.75
C ASN A 96 12.71 -2.18 -3.82
N PRO A 97 13.81 -1.43 -4.08
CA PRO A 97 13.77 0.05 -4.12
C PRO A 97 12.96 0.64 -5.29
N SER A 98 12.60 -0.17 -6.28
CA SER A 98 11.82 0.29 -7.44
C SER A 98 10.31 0.22 -7.23
N GLU A 99 9.84 -0.45 -6.17
CA GLU A 99 8.43 -0.54 -5.82
C GLU A 99 7.96 0.77 -5.18
N ILE A 100 6.88 1.36 -5.72
CA ILE A 100 6.40 2.67 -5.26
C ILE A 100 5.48 2.61 -4.04
N ASP A 101 4.73 1.53 -3.89
CA ASP A 101 3.73 1.41 -2.80
C ASP A 101 4.35 1.51 -1.40
N PRO A 102 5.52 0.90 -1.10
CA PRO A 102 6.16 1.05 0.20
C PRO A 102 6.52 2.49 0.57
N TYR A 103 6.88 3.34 -0.40
CA TYR A 103 7.15 4.77 -0.14
C TYR A 103 5.85 5.52 0.21
N ILE A 104 4.75 5.26 -0.51
CA ILE A 104 3.44 5.85 -0.19
C ILE A 104 3.01 5.42 1.22
N ASN A 105 3.09 4.13 1.52
CA ASN A 105 2.68 3.57 2.81
C ASN A 105 3.55 4.10 3.96
N ARG A 106 4.88 4.24 3.76
CA ARG A 106 5.77 4.85 4.74
C ARG A 106 5.41 6.31 4.99
N GLY A 107 5.19 7.08 3.93
CA GLY A 107 4.74 8.46 4.04
C GLY A 107 3.45 8.61 4.84
N ILE A 108 2.46 7.73 4.64
CA ILE A 108 1.21 7.72 5.43
C ILE A 108 1.50 7.42 6.91
N ALA A 109 2.38 6.46 7.20
CA ALA A 109 2.77 6.15 8.57
C ALA A 109 3.56 7.30 9.23
N GLU A 110 4.41 8.00 8.46
CA GLU A 110 5.14 9.18 8.90
C GLU A 110 4.21 10.37 9.19
N GLU A 111 3.18 10.58 8.36
CA GLU A 111 2.13 11.57 8.63
C GLU A 111 1.42 11.30 9.96
N ALA A 112 1.12 10.04 10.27
CA ALA A 112 0.49 9.65 11.53
C ALA A 112 1.34 10.01 12.77
N LEU A 113 2.66 10.17 12.60
CA LEU A 113 3.60 10.64 13.62
C LEU A 113 3.90 12.15 13.53
N GLY A 114 3.30 12.88 12.60
CA GLY A 114 3.62 14.28 12.34
C GLY A 114 4.99 14.52 11.70
N LEU A 115 5.58 13.50 11.10
CA LEU A 115 6.89 13.55 10.44
C LEU A 115 6.75 14.08 9.00
N TRP A 116 6.13 15.26 8.86
CA TRP A 116 5.73 15.87 7.57
C TRP A 116 6.86 15.97 6.54
N SER A 117 8.09 16.25 6.99
CA SER A 117 9.23 16.39 6.09
C SER A 117 9.68 15.06 5.48
N GLN A 118 9.54 13.96 6.19
CA GLN A 118 9.86 12.62 5.72
C GLN A 118 8.79 12.15 4.73
N ALA A 119 7.52 12.22 5.12
CA ALA A 119 6.38 11.89 4.26
C ALA A 119 6.44 12.64 2.92
N LYS A 120 6.73 13.94 2.98
CA LYS A 120 6.89 14.77 1.78
C LYS A 120 8.00 14.25 0.84
N LYS A 121 9.14 13.81 1.37
CA LYS A 121 10.24 13.25 0.55
C LYS A 121 9.78 11.99 -0.17
N ASP A 122 9.07 11.10 0.52
CA ASP A 122 8.59 9.87 -0.04
C ASP A 122 7.56 10.11 -1.17
N TYR A 123 6.59 10.98 -0.94
CA TYR A 123 5.61 11.32 -1.99
C TYR A 123 6.26 12.03 -3.19
N MET A 124 7.21 12.93 -2.95
CA MET A 124 7.95 13.58 -4.03
C MET A 124 8.80 12.58 -4.82
N PHE A 125 9.38 11.58 -4.16
CA PHE A 125 10.10 10.50 -4.83
C PHE A 125 9.15 9.73 -5.76
N VAL A 126 7.98 9.31 -5.28
CA VAL A 126 6.98 8.62 -6.11
C VAL A 126 6.55 9.49 -7.31
N ILE A 127 6.28 10.79 -7.09
CA ILE A 127 5.91 11.72 -8.16
C ILE A 127 7.04 11.91 -9.19
N SER A 128 8.29 11.77 -8.77
CA SER A 128 9.44 11.83 -9.69
C SER A 128 9.52 10.62 -10.61
N LEU A 129 9.03 9.45 -10.17
CA LEU A 129 8.95 8.21 -10.96
C LEU A 129 7.66 8.17 -11.81
N ASP A 130 6.53 8.55 -11.21
CA ASP A 130 5.23 8.64 -11.88
C ASP A 130 4.55 9.96 -11.53
N SER A 131 4.70 10.94 -12.41
CA SER A 131 4.15 12.30 -12.24
C SER A 131 2.62 12.35 -12.24
N LYS A 132 1.94 11.24 -12.59
CA LYS A 132 0.49 11.11 -12.59
C LYS A 132 -0.05 10.23 -11.46
N ASN A 133 0.80 9.79 -10.56
CA ASN A 133 0.38 9.00 -9.40
C ASN A 133 -0.54 9.82 -8.51
N PHE A 134 -1.85 9.59 -8.67
CA PHE A 134 -2.86 10.40 -7.98
C PHE A 134 -2.81 10.23 -6.46
N SER A 135 -2.41 9.04 -5.95
CA SER A 135 -2.29 8.79 -4.51
C SER A 135 -1.16 9.61 -3.89
N ALA A 136 0.02 9.62 -4.52
CA ALA A 136 1.14 10.41 -4.05
C ALA A 136 0.86 11.92 -4.13
N LEU A 137 0.20 12.39 -5.21
CA LEU A 137 -0.23 13.78 -5.34
C LEU A 137 -1.22 14.18 -4.24
N TYR A 138 -2.21 13.33 -3.96
CA TYR A 138 -3.22 13.57 -2.93
C TYR A 138 -2.59 13.62 -1.53
N ASN A 139 -1.73 12.66 -1.19
CA ASN A 139 -1.08 12.62 0.12
C ASN A 139 -0.10 13.79 0.29
N LEU A 140 0.66 14.15 -0.75
CA LEU A 140 1.48 15.35 -0.71
C LEU A 140 0.64 16.62 -0.50
N ALA A 141 -0.54 16.70 -1.11
CA ALA A 141 -1.47 17.80 -0.91
C ALA A 141 -1.96 17.88 0.54
N ASN A 142 -2.24 16.73 1.17
CA ASN A 142 -2.60 16.67 2.60
C ASN A 142 -1.48 17.23 3.49
N VAL A 143 -0.22 16.85 3.21
CA VAL A 143 0.95 17.39 3.94
C VAL A 143 1.08 18.90 3.76
N GLU A 144 0.93 19.42 2.54
CA GLU A 144 0.99 20.87 2.29
C GLU A 144 -0.18 21.60 2.98
N GLY A 145 -1.39 21.04 2.97
CA GLY A 145 -2.55 21.59 3.70
C GLY A 145 -2.35 21.59 5.22
N SER A 146 -1.84 20.49 5.79
CA SER A 146 -1.54 20.37 7.21
C SER A 146 -0.46 21.35 7.68
N THR A 147 0.39 21.82 6.76
CA THR A 147 1.40 22.85 7.01
C THR A 147 0.96 24.23 6.52
N SER A 148 -0.34 24.42 6.25
CA SER A 148 -1.00 25.69 5.85
C SER A 148 -0.52 26.26 4.51
N HIS A 149 0.09 25.44 3.64
CA HIS A 149 0.44 25.83 2.28
C HIS A 149 -0.70 25.53 1.31
N TRP A 150 -1.85 26.21 1.51
CA TRP A 150 -3.10 25.90 0.81
C TRP A 150 -3.04 26.09 -0.69
N ASP A 151 -2.26 27.06 -1.21
CA ASP A 151 -2.05 27.23 -2.67
C ASP A 151 -1.46 25.96 -3.31
N LYS A 152 -0.42 25.40 -2.68
CA LYS A 152 0.21 24.16 -3.16
C LYS A 152 -0.70 22.96 -3.00
N ALA A 153 -1.40 22.86 -1.87
CA ALA A 153 -2.36 21.79 -1.62
C ALA A 153 -3.46 21.78 -2.69
N ARG A 154 -4.03 22.96 -3.00
CA ARG A 154 -5.02 23.15 -4.06
C ARG A 154 -4.55 22.62 -5.40
N ASP A 155 -3.35 23.03 -5.84
CA ASP A 155 -2.79 22.60 -7.13
C ASP A 155 -2.59 21.08 -7.20
N LEU A 156 -2.10 20.49 -6.10
CA LEU A 156 -1.88 19.05 -6.01
C LEU A 156 -3.20 18.26 -5.95
N PHE A 157 -4.20 18.71 -5.17
CA PHE A 157 -5.54 18.10 -5.16
C PHE A 157 -6.21 18.18 -6.54
N SER A 158 -6.06 19.30 -7.25
CA SER A 158 -6.57 19.46 -8.61
C SER A 158 -5.96 18.44 -9.57
N LYS A 159 -4.64 18.21 -9.50
CA LYS A 159 -3.94 17.19 -10.29
C LYS A 159 -4.40 15.77 -9.91
N ALA A 160 -4.52 15.47 -8.62
CA ALA A 160 -5.01 14.17 -8.15
C ALA A 160 -6.43 13.88 -8.68
N ALA A 161 -7.34 14.86 -8.62
CA ALA A 161 -8.69 14.77 -9.16
C ALA A 161 -8.73 14.65 -10.69
N LEU A 162 -7.77 15.26 -11.39
CA LEU A 162 -7.62 15.16 -12.85
C LEU A 162 -7.18 13.75 -13.26
N TYR A 163 -6.18 13.18 -12.58
CA TYR A 163 -5.62 11.87 -12.95
C TYR A 163 -6.48 10.71 -12.46
N ASN A 164 -7.28 10.90 -11.41
CA ASN A 164 -8.33 9.94 -11.01
C ASN A 164 -9.68 10.67 -10.81
N PRO A 165 -10.47 10.85 -11.87
CA PRO A 165 -11.76 11.56 -11.79
C PRO A 165 -12.81 10.87 -10.89
N GLY A 166 -12.63 9.58 -10.59
CA GLY A 166 -13.46 8.80 -9.65
C GLY A 166 -13.12 9.00 -8.17
N PHE A 167 -11.96 9.61 -7.88
CA PHE A 167 -11.49 9.79 -6.52
C PHE A 167 -12.18 11.00 -5.87
N ALA A 168 -13.38 10.77 -5.30
CA ALA A 168 -14.23 11.80 -4.71
C ALA A 168 -13.54 12.61 -3.61
N MET A 169 -12.66 11.96 -2.81
CA MET A 169 -11.91 12.62 -1.74
C MET A 169 -11.01 13.75 -2.26
N ALA A 170 -10.32 13.56 -3.40
CA ALA A 170 -9.48 14.61 -3.96
C ALA A 170 -10.28 15.87 -4.35
N ARG A 171 -11.51 15.68 -4.84
CA ARG A 171 -12.41 16.80 -5.16
C ARG A 171 -12.94 17.52 -3.93
N SER A 172 -13.28 16.76 -2.88
CA SER A 172 -13.70 17.33 -1.60
C SER A 172 -12.57 18.12 -0.95
N SER A 173 -11.34 17.58 -0.96
CA SER A 173 -10.16 18.26 -0.43
C SER A 173 -9.75 19.48 -1.27
N LEU A 174 -9.99 19.44 -2.59
CA LEU A 174 -9.81 20.61 -3.46
C LEU A 174 -10.77 21.74 -3.04
N ALA A 175 -12.04 21.43 -2.83
CA ALA A 175 -13.03 22.41 -2.38
C ALA A 175 -12.66 22.97 -0.97
N LEU A 176 -12.15 22.13 -0.08
CA LEU A 176 -11.63 22.60 1.21
C LEU A 176 -10.45 23.57 1.03
N ALA A 177 -9.52 23.26 0.14
CA ALA A 177 -8.39 24.14 -0.14
C ALA A 177 -8.85 25.49 -0.75
N ASP A 178 -9.83 25.47 -1.68
CA ASP A 178 -10.46 26.69 -2.21
C ASP A 178 -11.12 27.52 -1.10
N PHE A 179 -11.85 26.87 -0.18
CA PHE A 179 -12.46 27.55 0.97
C PHE A 179 -11.40 28.22 1.86
N GLN A 180 -10.29 27.52 2.18
CA GLN A 180 -9.19 28.08 2.99
C GLN A 180 -8.50 29.27 2.32
N LEU A 181 -8.52 29.33 1.00
CA LEU A 181 -7.99 30.44 0.20
C LEU A 181 -8.99 31.59 0.00
N GLY A 182 -10.25 31.45 0.50
CA GLY A 182 -11.29 32.43 0.33
C GLY A 182 -12.04 32.36 -1.01
N ASN A 183 -11.80 31.32 -1.80
CA ASN A 183 -12.49 31.06 -3.09
C ASN A 183 -13.83 30.36 -2.81
N ILE A 184 -14.74 31.01 -2.11
CA ILE A 184 -15.97 30.40 -1.56
C ILE A 184 -16.88 29.89 -2.67
N ASP A 185 -17.08 30.68 -3.74
CA ASP A 185 -17.97 30.34 -4.86
C ASP A 185 -17.49 29.09 -5.61
N GLU A 186 -16.18 28.94 -5.78
CA GLU A 186 -15.55 27.76 -6.40
C GLU A 186 -15.72 26.52 -5.52
N ALA A 187 -15.47 26.66 -4.22
CA ALA A 187 -15.62 25.59 -3.25
C ALA A 187 -17.06 25.06 -3.21
N GLU A 188 -18.05 25.96 -3.09
CA GLU A 188 -19.48 25.60 -3.10
C GLU A 188 -19.89 24.91 -4.39
N LYS A 189 -19.48 25.43 -5.54
CA LYS A 189 -19.79 24.88 -6.85
C LYS A 189 -19.22 23.47 -7.03
N GLU A 190 -18.01 23.21 -6.54
CA GLU A 190 -17.40 21.86 -6.62
C GLU A 190 -18.09 20.88 -5.68
N LEU A 191 -18.42 21.28 -4.46
CA LEU A 191 -19.18 20.46 -3.51
C LEU A 191 -20.58 20.09 -4.02
N ILE A 192 -21.31 21.04 -4.63
CA ILE A 192 -22.62 20.77 -5.24
C ILE A 192 -22.50 19.74 -6.37
N LYS A 193 -21.49 19.83 -7.23
CA LYS A 193 -21.25 18.84 -8.30
C LYS A 193 -20.94 17.46 -7.70
N LEU A 194 -20.12 17.44 -6.63
CA LEU A 194 -19.72 16.21 -5.95
C LEU A 194 -20.93 15.50 -5.34
N ILE A 195 -21.79 16.23 -4.63
CA ILE A 195 -23.04 15.69 -4.03
C ILE A 195 -23.99 15.15 -5.10
N ARG A 196 -24.12 15.84 -6.24
CA ARG A 196 -24.96 15.36 -7.35
C ARG A 196 -24.46 14.04 -7.92
N ARG A 197 -23.12 13.88 -8.02
CA ARG A 197 -22.52 12.67 -8.58
C ARG A 197 -22.45 11.52 -7.57
N TYR A 198 -22.24 11.84 -6.29
CA TYR A 198 -22.08 10.90 -5.17
C TYR A 198 -23.01 11.29 -4.00
N PRO A 199 -24.33 11.01 -4.11
CA PRO A 199 -25.31 11.47 -3.12
C PRO A 199 -25.09 10.94 -1.69
N THR A 200 -24.36 9.83 -1.55
CA THR A 200 -24.04 9.21 -0.25
C THR A 200 -22.72 9.69 0.36
N PHE A 201 -21.97 10.54 -0.36
CA PHE A 201 -20.68 11.03 0.15
C PHE A 201 -20.91 12.07 1.26
N ALA A 202 -20.72 11.63 2.51
CA ALA A 202 -21.05 12.39 3.71
C ALA A 202 -20.19 13.65 3.87
N ASP A 203 -18.89 13.57 3.55
CA ASP A 203 -17.93 14.66 3.75
C ASP A 203 -18.28 15.90 2.91
N ALA A 204 -18.74 15.72 1.66
CA ALA A 204 -19.15 16.85 0.82
C ALA A 204 -20.42 17.52 1.34
N ARG A 205 -21.36 16.76 1.93
CA ARG A 205 -22.56 17.32 2.53
C ARG A 205 -22.24 18.10 3.80
N ALA A 206 -21.38 17.54 4.66
CA ALA A 206 -20.95 18.21 5.88
C ALA A 206 -20.22 19.53 5.56
N ALA A 207 -19.33 19.52 4.55
CA ALA A 207 -18.60 20.72 4.13
C ALA A 207 -19.49 21.83 3.57
N LEU A 208 -20.62 21.47 2.91
CA LEU A 208 -21.55 22.47 2.35
C LEU A 208 -22.43 23.15 3.41
N THR A 209 -22.56 22.54 4.60
CA THR A 209 -23.42 23.03 5.70
C THR A 209 -22.63 23.72 6.81
N ALA A 210 -21.32 23.74 6.75
CA ALA A 210 -20.43 24.35 7.72
C ALA A 210 -20.14 25.81 7.36
#